data_eec842ca03b970ca573b451ed302ca2a
#
_entry.id   eec842ca03b970ca573b451ed302ca2a
#
_cell.length_a   1.000
_cell.length_b   1.000
_cell.length_c   1.000
_cell.angle_alpha   90.00
_cell.angle_beta   90.00
_cell.angle_gamma   90.00
#
_symmetry.space_group_name_H-M   'P 1'
#
loop_
_entity.id
_entity.type
_entity.pdbx_description
1 polymer ?
#
loop_
_entity_poly.entity_id
_entity_poly.type
_entity_poly.pdbx_seq_one_letter_code
_entity_poly.pdbx_strand_id
1 'polypeptide(L)'
;VEQANSYEYATFFNQMQKNDFDFSSGATFTPMFSDEVLQKFQDGSDPIRFPNMRWSDYIMKDVTMQTKHNVNISGGTKSMRYFVSAGFMTQGGLFNEFGDDFHYDYRYQRFNYRANLDLDVTKTTTLSFNVAGSVDNAQKPNTGQGASGMIMSMLQSSPFYSPGVVDGKYIVTTTDYTDGVILPFVSGGAMNYYYDGSKGGYIHNNNNKLQLDLQLQQKLDFITKGLVFKVKGSYNNTFNVNKTGSVNRATYYPVIQDDGTLLYRKSGENTPLSYSETTGRARDWYMEAQLNYSRTFGDHTVGGL
;
A
#
# COMPACT_ATOMS: atom_id res chain seq x y z
N VAL A 1 -14.57 -10.89 -6.92
CA VAL A 1 -15.72 -10.43 -7.73
C VAL A 1 -15.20 -10.18 -9.12
N GLU A 2 -15.70 -10.90 -10.09
CA GLU A 2 -15.35 -10.71 -11.49
C GLU A 2 -16.07 -9.47 -12.03
N GLN A 3 -15.35 -8.58 -12.69
CA GLN A 3 -15.88 -7.38 -13.28
C GLN A 3 -16.44 -7.67 -14.67
N ALA A 4 -17.59 -7.11 -15.02
CA ALA A 4 -18.15 -7.25 -16.38
C ALA A 4 -17.22 -6.59 -17.42
N ASN A 5 -17.05 -7.22 -18.56
CA ASN A 5 -16.41 -6.62 -19.73
C ASN A 5 -17.39 -5.73 -20.50
N SER A 6 -16.93 -5.06 -21.56
CA SER A 6 -17.76 -4.10 -22.32
C SER A 6 -18.97 -4.75 -22.96
N TYR A 7 -18.82 -5.94 -23.53
CA TYR A 7 -19.93 -6.68 -24.16
C TYR A 7 -20.97 -7.09 -23.12
N GLU A 8 -20.54 -7.65 -22.00
CA GLU A 8 -21.43 -8.05 -20.90
C GLU A 8 -22.16 -6.84 -20.34
N TYR A 9 -21.41 -5.76 -20.04
CA TYR A 9 -22.00 -4.53 -19.53
C TYR A 9 -23.06 -3.96 -20.47
N ALA A 10 -22.70 -3.80 -21.76
CA ALA A 10 -23.60 -3.22 -22.76
C ALA A 10 -24.87 -4.07 -22.97
N THR A 11 -24.71 -5.39 -22.95
CA THR A 11 -25.84 -6.32 -23.07
C THR A 11 -26.78 -6.21 -21.87
N PHE A 12 -26.26 -6.21 -20.66
CA PHE A 12 -27.07 -6.05 -19.45
C PHE A 12 -27.72 -4.69 -19.37
N PHE A 13 -27.01 -3.63 -19.78
CA PHE A 13 -27.55 -2.28 -19.81
C PHE A 13 -28.75 -2.14 -20.77
N ASN A 14 -28.61 -2.68 -21.99
CA ASN A 14 -29.73 -2.72 -22.95
C ASN A 14 -30.92 -3.51 -22.40
N GLN A 15 -30.67 -4.64 -21.72
CA GLN A 15 -31.75 -5.41 -21.10
C GLN A 15 -32.44 -4.65 -19.97
N MET A 16 -31.66 -3.93 -19.14
CA MET A 16 -32.20 -3.06 -18.08
C MET A 16 -33.11 -1.97 -18.68
N GLN A 17 -32.61 -1.27 -19.71
CA GLN A 17 -33.40 -0.22 -20.39
C GLN A 17 -34.68 -0.80 -21.00
N LYS A 18 -34.63 -2.00 -21.56
CA LYS A 18 -35.80 -2.67 -22.12
C LYS A 18 -36.83 -3.03 -21.05
N ASN A 19 -36.39 -3.45 -19.88
CA ASN A 19 -37.28 -3.81 -18.77
C ASN A 19 -37.98 -2.58 -18.20
N ASP A 20 -37.29 -1.44 -18.21
CA ASP A 20 -37.84 -0.18 -17.69
C ASP A 20 -38.66 0.61 -18.72
N PHE A 21 -38.65 0.18 -19.99
CA PHE A 21 -39.32 0.86 -21.07
C PHE A 21 -40.86 0.64 -21.02
N ASP A 22 -41.61 1.74 -21.09
CA ASP A 22 -43.06 1.69 -21.17
C ASP A 22 -43.57 1.44 -22.61
N PHE A 23 -43.80 0.18 -22.91
CA PHE A 23 -44.35 -0.23 -24.20
C PHE A 23 -45.82 0.23 -24.41
N SER A 24 -46.52 0.65 -23.38
CA SER A 24 -47.92 1.17 -23.49
C SER A 24 -47.98 2.55 -24.12
N SER A 25 -46.85 3.26 -24.13
CA SER A 25 -46.75 4.62 -24.71
C SER A 25 -46.86 4.66 -26.23
N GLY A 26 -46.81 3.51 -26.92
CA GLY A 26 -46.75 3.47 -28.38
C GLY A 26 -45.41 3.84 -29.01
N ALA A 27 -44.40 4.13 -28.19
CA ALA A 27 -43.03 4.41 -28.65
C ALA A 27 -42.29 3.12 -29.03
N THR A 28 -41.31 3.26 -29.90
CA THR A 28 -40.40 2.14 -30.24
C THR A 28 -39.16 2.15 -29.33
N PHE A 29 -38.87 1.04 -28.71
CA PHE A 29 -37.65 0.89 -27.92
C PHE A 29 -36.41 0.92 -28.82
N THR A 30 -35.47 1.82 -28.51
CA THR A 30 -34.15 1.86 -29.15
C THR A 30 -33.09 1.63 -28.08
N PRO A 31 -32.31 0.55 -28.17
CA PRO A 31 -31.26 0.29 -27.19
C PRO A 31 -30.15 1.34 -27.30
N MET A 32 -29.49 1.66 -26.18
CA MET A 32 -28.34 2.56 -26.16
C MET A 32 -27.16 1.99 -26.97
N PHE A 33 -26.91 0.70 -26.85
CA PHE A 33 -25.88 -0.01 -27.61
C PHE A 33 -26.53 -0.79 -28.75
N SER A 34 -26.22 -0.42 -30.00
CA SER A 34 -26.71 -1.16 -31.17
C SER A 34 -26.04 -2.54 -31.29
N ASP A 35 -26.65 -3.43 -32.09
CA ASP A 35 -26.09 -4.76 -32.37
C ASP A 35 -24.67 -4.67 -32.99
N GLU A 36 -24.43 -3.65 -33.83
CA GLU A 36 -23.10 -3.40 -34.41
C GLU A 36 -22.09 -3.07 -33.31
N VAL A 37 -22.45 -2.24 -32.33
CA VAL A 37 -21.59 -1.89 -31.19
C VAL A 37 -21.32 -3.09 -30.33
N LEU A 38 -22.35 -3.90 -30.03
CA LEU A 38 -22.20 -5.14 -29.26
C LEU A 38 -21.24 -6.10 -29.98
N GLN A 39 -21.37 -6.23 -31.31
CA GLN A 39 -20.48 -7.06 -32.10
C GLN A 39 -19.02 -6.57 -32.01
N LYS A 40 -18.77 -5.25 -32.12
CA LYS A 40 -17.41 -4.69 -32.02
C LYS A 40 -16.78 -4.90 -30.65
N PHE A 41 -17.58 -4.84 -29.57
CA PHE A 41 -17.10 -5.20 -28.23
C PHE A 41 -16.76 -6.69 -28.13
N GLN A 42 -17.52 -7.55 -28.81
CA GLN A 42 -17.33 -8.99 -28.73
C GLN A 42 -16.16 -9.49 -29.57
N ASP A 43 -16.04 -9.03 -30.82
CA ASP A 43 -15.03 -9.50 -31.78
C ASP A 43 -13.71 -8.74 -31.69
N GLY A 44 -13.67 -7.60 -30.98
CA GLY A 44 -12.47 -6.79 -30.82
C GLY A 44 -11.94 -6.20 -32.15
N SER A 45 -12.79 -6.06 -33.17
CA SER A 45 -12.39 -5.56 -34.50
C SER A 45 -11.93 -4.11 -34.51
N ASP A 46 -12.30 -3.34 -33.48
CA ASP A 46 -11.92 -1.95 -33.31
C ASP A 46 -11.66 -1.62 -31.83
N PRO A 47 -10.55 -2.10 -31.27
CA PRO A 47 -10.29 -2.00 -29.83
C PRO A 47 -10.00 -0.59 -29.34
N ILE A 48 -9.71 0.35 -30.24
CA ILE A 48 -9.48 1.74 -29.89
C ILE A 48 -10.80 2.48 -29.65
N ARG A 49 -11.77 2.33 -30.56
CA ARG A 49 -13.07 2.99 -30.44
C ARG A 49 -14.04 2.21 -29.55
N PHE A 50 -13.90 0.89 -29.53
CA PHE A 50 -14.77 -0.03 -28.78
C PHE A 50 -13.93 -0.90 -27.86
N PRO A 51 -13.23 -0.30 -26.87
CA PRO A 51 -12.39 -1.06 -25.95
C PRO A 51 -13.24 -2.03 -25.13
N ASN A 52 -12.70 -3.22 -24.93
CA ASN A 52 -13.33 -4.27 -24.13
C ASN A 52 -12.42 -4.64 -22.96
N MET A 53 -12.52 -3.86 -21.89
CA MET A 53 -11.61 -3.94 -20.76
C MET A 53 -12.26 -4.58 -19.54
N ARG A 54 -11.51 -5.42 -18.86
CA ARG A 54 -11.70 -5.72 -17.44
C ARG A 54 -10.58 -5.04 -16.67
N TRP A 55 -10.91 -3.94 -16.02
CA TRP A 55 -9.92 -3.12 -15.32
C TRP A 55 -9.20 -3.88 -14.22
N SER A 56 -9.87 -4.83 -13.54
CA SER A 56 -9.24 -5.72 -12.57
C SER A 56 -8.08 -6.51 -13.17
N ASP A 57 -8.30 -7.12 -14.33
CA ASP A 57 -7.30 -7.98 -14.99
C ASP A 57 -6.16 -7.14 -15.60
N TYR A 58 -6.47 -5.90 -15.99
CA TYR A 58 -5.49 -4.99 -16.57
C TYR A 58 -4.60 -4.31 -15.52
N ILE A 59 -5.20 -3.88 -14.40
CA ILE A 59 -4.52 -3.12 -13.35
C ILE A 59 -3.87 -4.01 -12.31
N MET A 60 -4.44 -5.19 -12.03
CA MET A 60 -3.95 -6.06 -10.96
C MET A 60 -3.18 -7.26 -11.51
N LYS A 61 -2.19 -7.67 -10.75
CA LYS A 61 -1.48 -8.94 -10.93
C LYS A 61 -2.32 -10.07 -10.35
N ASP A 62 -2.27 -11.22 -10.97
CA ASP A 62 -2.96 -12.42 -10.46
C ASP A 62 -2.41 -12.86 -9.11
N VAL A 63 -1.10 -12.72 -8.91
CA VAL A 63 -0.40 -13.17 -7.71
C VAL A 63 0.70 -12.20 -7.30
N THR A 64 0.95 -12.13 -6.01
CA THR A 64 2.14 -11.50 -5.43
C THR A 64 2.74 -12.41 -4.38
N MET A 65 4.02 -12.18 -4.09
CA MET A 65 4.75 -13.00 -3.12
C MET A 65 4.96 -12.26 -1.81
N GLN A 66 4.81 -12.99 -0.72
CA GLN A 66 5.23 -12.57 0.61
C GLN A 66 6.19 -13.64 1.15
N THR A 67 7.33 -13.19 1.65
CA THR A 67 8.27 -14.09 2.35
C THR A 67 8.54 -13.57 3.76
N LYS A 68 8.74 -14.50 4.69
CA LYS A 68 9.05 -14.18 6.09
C LYS A 68 10.07 -15.19 6.62
N HIS A 69 11.17 -14.67 7.12
CA HIS A 69 12.26 -15.44 7.71
C HIS A 69 12.51 -14.96 9.12
N ASN A 70 12.67 -15.91 10.06
CA ASN A 70 13.00 -15.58 11.45
C ASN A 70 14.09 -16.56 11.93
N VAL A 71 15.06 -16.01 12.64
CA VAL A 71 16.12 -16.75 13.30
C VAL A 71 16.16 -16.33 14.76
N ASN A 72 16.18 -17.32 15.67
CA ASN A 72 16.26 -17.09 17.09
C ASN A 72 17.39 -17.94 17.67
N ILE A 73 18.18 -17.33 18.55
CA ILE A 73 19.27 -18.00 19.28
C ILE A 73 19.09 -17.67 20.75
N SER A 74 19.10 -18.67 21.59
CA SER A 74 19.07 -18.48 23.04
C SER A 74 20.07 -19.42 23.72
N GLY A 75 20.59 -18.98 24.83
CA GLY A 75 21.53 -19.75 25.60
C GLY A 75 21.88 -19.08 26.91
N GLY A 76 22.78 -19.70 27.65
CA GLY A 76 23.22 -19.11 28.89
C GLY A 76 24.16 -20.02 29.67
N THR A 77 24.64 -19.46 30.77
CA THR A 77 25.43 -20.11 31.81
C THR A 77 24.69 -19.95 33.15
N LYS A 78 25.35 -20.33 34.25
CA LYS A 78 24.77 -20.09 35.58
C LYS A 78 24.57 -18.62 35.95
N SER A 79 25.36 -17.72 35.29
CA SER A 79 25.38 -16.26 35.60
C SER A 79 24.95 -15.39 34.42
N MET A 80 24.65 -15.97 33.27
CA MET A 80 24.27 -15.21 32.08
C MET A 80 23.18 -15.93 31.31
N ARG A 81 22.17 -15.20 30.87
CA ARG A 81 21.12 -15.68 29.96
C ARG A 81 21.01 -14.69 28.80
N TYR A 82 20.92 -15.22 27.60
CA TYR A 82 20.72 -14.37 26.43
C TYR A 82 19.71 -14.96 25.47
N PHE A 83 19.06 -14.05 24.75
CA PHE A 83 18.17 -14.34 23.65
C PHE A 83 18.43 -13.32 22.55
N VAL A 84 18.64 -13.76 21.31
CA VAL A 84 18.80 -12.93 20.13
C VAL A 84 17.82 -13.41 19.07
N SER A 85 17.14 -12.49 18.43
CA SER A 85 16.18 -12.74 17.35
C SER A 85 16.39 -11.74 16.23
N ALA A 86 16.34 -12.24 15.00
CA ALA A 86 16.31 -11.44 13.78
C ALA A 86 15.23 -11.96 12.85
N GLY A 87 14.47 -11.04 12.26
CA GLY A 87 13.41 -11.36 11.31
C GLY A 87 13.47 -10.47 10.09
N PHE A 88 13.20 -11.06 8.94
CA PHE A 88 13.06 -10.33 7.67
C PHE A 88 11.77 -10.74 6.99
N MET A 89 11.05 -9.74 6.51
CA MET A 89 9.81 -9.92 5.74
C MET A 89 9.86 -9.04 4.50
N THR A 90 9.41 -9.58 3.37
CA THR A 90 9.15 -8.81 2.16
C THR A 90 7.78 -9.18 1.60
N GLN A 91 7.09 -8.19 1.05
CA GLN A 91 5.80 -8.34 0.42
C GLN A 91 5.75 -7.45 -0.83
N GLY A 92 5.38 -8.03 -1.96
CA GLY A 92 5.13 -7.30 -3.20
C GLY A 92 3.72 -6.72 -3.25
N GLY A 93 3.51 -5.79 -4.18
CA GLY A 93 2.20 -5.23 -4.50
C GLY A 93 1.45 -6.06 -5.54
N LEU A 94 0.19 -5.74 -5.70
CA LEU A 94 -0.73 -6.39 -6.65
C LEU A 94 -1.02 -5.56 -7.90
N PHE A 95 -0.45 -4.35 -8.03
CA PHE A 95 -0.72 -3.50 -9.18
C PHE A 95 0.34 -3.65 -10.26
N ASN A 96 -0.10 -3.65 -11.51
CA ASN A 96 0.79 -3.60 -12.67
C ASN A 96 1.43 -2.22 -12.79
N GLU A 97 2.65 -2.17 -13.33
CA GLU A 97 3.39 -0.95 -13.64
C GLU A 97 3.44 -0.78 -15.16
N PHE A 98 3.13 0.42 -15.65
CA PHE A 98 2.95 0.69 -17.08
C PHE A 98 4.10 1.55 -17.62
N GLY A 99 5.28 0.93 -17.78
CA GLY A 99 6.35 1.49 -18.61
C GLY A 99 7.06 2.74 -18.10
N ASP A 100 7.25 2.86 -16.77
CA ASP A 100 7.96 3.96 -16.16
C ASP A 100 9.42 3.64 -15.85
N ASP A 101 10.26 4.68 -15.80
CA ASP A 101 11.66 4.59 -15.41
C ASP A 101 11.86 4.36 -13.91
N PHE A 102 10.78 4.27 -13.15
CA PHE A 102 10.79 4.04 -11.72
C PHE A 102 9.66 3.08 -11.30
N HIS A 103 9.89 2.37 -10.21
CA HIS A 103 8.88 1.51 -9.58
C HIS A 103 7.96 2.31 -8.70
N TYR A 104 6.65 2.07 -8.79
CA TYR A 104 5.63 2.75 -8.00
C TYR A 104 4.61 1.81 -7.34
N ASP A 105 4.59 0.52 -7.69
CA ASP A 105 3.70 -0.45 -7.04
C ASP A 105 4.01 -0.60 -5.55
N TYR A 106 3.07 -1.11 -4.80
CA TYR A 106 3.24 -1.38 -3.37
C TYR A 106 4.36 -2.39 -3.14
N ARG A 107 5.27 -2.04 -2.26
CA ARG A 107 6.31 -2.93 -1.78
C ARG A 107 6.54 -2.66 -0.30
N TYR A 108 6.61 -3.72 0.47
CA TYR A 108 6.91 -3.63 1.89
C TYR A 108 8.06 -4.55 2.24
N GLN A 109 9.03 -4.03 2.97
CA GLN A 109 10.14 -4.77 3.53
C GLN A 109 10.29 -4.38 5.00
N ARG A 110 10.46 -5.38 5.84
CA ARG A 110 10.69 -5.16 7.27
C ARG A 110 11.82 -6.04 7.74
N PHE A 111 12.78 -5.41 8.39
CA PHE A 111 13.79 -6.06 9.20
C PHE A 111 13.49 -5.75 10.67
N ASN A 112 13.44 -6.76 11.53
CA ASN A 112 13.29 -6.58 12.97
C ASN A 112 14.34 -7.38 13.71
N TYR A 113 14.79 -6.84 14.82
CA TYR A 113 15.80 -7.45 15.67
C TYR A 113 15.47 -7.26 17.15
N ARG A 114 15.90 -8.21 17.95
CA ARG A 114 15.81 -8.15 19.42
C ARG A 114 17.00 -8.90 20.01
N ALA A 115 17.59 -8.32 21.05
CA ALA A 115 18.54 -9.02 21.91
C ALA A 115 18.22 -8.69 23.37
N ASN A 116 18.17 -9.71 24.19
CA ASN A 116 17.99 -9.62 25.63
C ASN A 116 19.18 -10.29 26.30
N LEU A 117 19.73 -9.66 27.30
CA LEU A 117 20.84 -10.16 28.09
C LEU A 117 20.53 -9.92 29.58
N ASP A 118 20.53 -10.99 30.35
CA ASP A 118 20.54 -10.93 31.82
C ASP A 118 21.89 -11.44 32.31
N LEU A 119 22.55 -10.64 33.12
CA LEU A 119 23.87 -10.92 33.68
C LEU A 119 23.82 -10.84 35.21
N ASP A 120 24.03 -11.94 35.90
CA ASP A 120 24.22 -11.96 37.34
C ASP A 120 25.69 -11.54 37.62
N VAL A 121 25.89 -10.21 37.78
CA VAL A 121 27.21 -9.60 38.02
C VAL A 121 27.80 -10.07 39.35
N THR A 122 26.94 -10.23 40.35
CA THR A 122 27.25 -10.86 41.64
C THR A 122 26.09 -11.77 42.06
N LYS A 123 26.23 -12.46 43.19
CA LYS A 123 25.11 -13.28 43.79
C LYS A 123 23.88 -12.45 44.11
N THR A 124 24.03 -11.13 44.25
CA THR A 124 22.97 -10.20 44.67
C THR A 124 22.62 -9.14 43.65
N THR A 125 23.43 -9.00 42.56
CA THR A 125 23.28 -7.96 41.57
C THR A 125 23.03 -8.57 40.20
N THR A 126 21.90 -8.24 39.57
CA THR A 126 21.58 -8.62 38.18
C THR A 126 21.46 -7.36 37.32
N LEU A 127 22.14 -7.37 36.17
CA LEU A 127 22.03 -6.38 35.12
C LEU A 127 21.26 -6.98 33.96
N SER A 128 20.17 -6.33 33.53
CA SER A 128 19.41 -6.69 32.35
C SER A 128 19.55 -5.61 31.28
N PHE A 129 19.90 -6.02 30.08
CA PHE A 129 19.98 -5.17 28.90
C PHE A 129 19.10 -5.72 27.79
N ASN A 130 18.17 -4.91 27.30
CA ASN A 130 17.32 -5.29 26.18
C ASN A 130 17.45 -4.25 25.07
N VAL A 131 17.63 -4.73 23.86
CA VAL A 131 17.56 -3.92 22.66
C VAL A 131 16.53 -4.55 21.70
N ALA A 132 15.68 -3.72 21.14
CA ALA A 132 14.75 -4.13 20.10
C ALA A 132 14.62 -3.02 19.05
N GLY A 133 14.33 -3.40 17.84
CA GLY A 133 14.09 -2.42 16.79
C GLY A 133 13.54 -3.01 15.53
N SER A 134 13.14 -2.11 14.64
CA SER A 134 12.73 -2.45 13.28
C SER A 134 13.15 -1.38 12.29
N VAL A 135 13.38 -1.81 11.06
CA VAL A 135 13.55 -0.97 9.88
C VAL A 135 12.47 -1.37 8.90
N ASP A 136 11.54 -0.48 8.65
CA ASP A 136 10.41 -0.68 7.74
C ASP A 136 10.63 0.18 6.49
N ASN A 137 10.62 -0.45 5.32
CA ASN A 137 10.62 0.21 4.01
C ASN A 137 9.30 -0.07 3.32
N ALA A 138 8.51 0.96 3.08
CA ALA A 138 7.24 0.87 2.38
C ALA A 138 7.25 1.77 1.16
N GLN A 139 6.90 1.22 0.01
CA GLN A 139 6.70 1.94 -1.23
C GLN A 139 5.23 1.87 -1.63
N LYS A 140 4.71 2.92 -2.24
CA LYS A 140 3.35 2.98 -2.78
C LYS A 140 3.26 4.00 -3.92
N PRO A 141 2.25 3.87 -4.79
CA PRO A 141 1.97 4.89 -5.80
C PRO A 141 1.63 6.24 -5.17
N ASN A 142 2.06 7.32 -5.83
CA ASN A 142 1.70 8.68 -5.44
C ASN A 142 0.39 9.10 -6.11
N THR A 143 -0.72 8.46 -5.74
CA THR A 143 -2.05 8.70 -6.31
C THR A 143 -2.93 9.63 -5.47
N GLY A 144 -2.51 9.97 -4.27
CA GLY A 144 -3.30 10.77 -3.32
C GLY A 144 -4.50 10.05 -2.69
N GLN A 145 -4.92 8.88 -3.20
CA GLN A 145 -6.09 8.13 -2.67
C GLN A 145 -5.72 6.83 -1.93
N GLY A 146 -4.48 6.38 -2.07
CA GLY A 146 -4.04 5.10 -1.53
C GLY A 146 -4.67 3.88 -2.23
N ALA A 147 -4.40 2.67 -1.71
CA ALA A 147 -4.84 1.42 -2.32
C ALA A 147 -6.37 1.29 -2.41
N SER A 148 -7.08 1.70 -1.37
CA SER A 148 -8.55 1.63 -1.34
C SER A 148 -9.19 2.50 -2.43
N GLY A 149 -8.67 3.72 -2.61
CA GLY A 149 -9.15 4.62 -3.65
C GLY A 149 -8.85 4.09 -5.05
N MET A 150 -7.68 3.48 -5.27
CA MET A 150 -7.35 2.85 -6.54
C MET A 150 -8.29 1.68 -6.86
N ILE A 151 -8.58 0.81 -5.89
CA ILE A 151 -9.52 -0.31 -6.07
C ILE A 151 -10.93 0.23 -6.36
N MET A 152 -11.39 1.23 -5.61
CA MET A 152 -12.71 1.85 -5.87
C MET A 152 -12.77 2.48 -7.26
N SER A 153 -11.75 3.20 -7.67
CA SER A 153 -11.67 3.79 -9.02
C SER A 153 -11.71 2.72 -10.10
N MET A 154 -10.99 1.62 -9.91
CA MET A 154 -10.99 0.47 -10.82
C MET A 154 -12.39 -0.15 -10.94
N LEU A 155 -13.08 -0.38 -9.82
CA LEU A 155 -14.42 -0.98 -9.79
C LEU A 155 -15.52 -0.07 -10.37
N GLN A 156 -15.32 1.24 -10.27
CA GLN A 156 -16.28 2.24 -10.79
C GLN A 156 -16.03 2.62 -12.25
N SER A 157 -14.88 2.23 -12.81
CA SER A 157 -14.55 2.56 -14.19
C SER A 157 -15.34 1.72 -15.17
N SER A 158 -15.93 2.39 -16.16
CA SER A 158 -16.61 1.73 -17.27
C SER A 158 -15.62 0.86 -18.07
N PRO A 159 -16.01 -0.36 -18.47
CA PRO A 159 -15.15 -1.26 -19.24
C PRO A 159 -14.77 -0.71 -20.63
N PHE A 160 -15.55 0.22 -21.17
CA PHE A 160 -15.29 0.88 -22.46
C PHE A 160 -14.69 2.28 -22.34
N TYR A 161 -14.22 2.66 -21.14
CA TYR A 161 -13.65 3.98 -20.92
C TYR A 161 -12.37 4.24 -21.70
N SER A 162 -11.46 3.27 -21.79
CA SER A 162 -10.16 3.40 -22.43
C SER A 162 -9.62 2.02 -22.83
N PRO A 163 -8.86 1.94 -23.94
CA PRO A 163 -8.11 0.72 -24.28
C PRO A 163 -6.84 0.54 -23.44
N GLY A 164 -6.58 1.41 -22.47
CA GLY A 164 -5.36 1.38 -21.67
C GLY A 164 -4.19 2.10 -22.30
N VAL A 165 -3.00 1.51 -22.24
CA VAL A 165 -1.77 2.02 -22.85
C VAL A 165 -1.63 1.40 -24.25
N VAL A 166 -1.61 2.25 -25.27
CA VAL A 166 -1.42 1.86 -26.68
C VAL A 166 -0.21 2.59 -27.23
N ASP A 167 0.73 1.88 -27.83
CA ASP A 167 1.99 2.43 -28.37
C ASP A 167 2.74 3.34 -27.37
N GLY A 168 2.76 2.95 -26.09
CA GLY A 168 3.38 3.74 -25.04
C GLY A 168 2.62 5.01 -24.65
N LYS A 169 1.41 5.21 -25.16
CA LYS A 169 0.54 6.36 -24.87
C LYS A 169 -0.57 5.96 -23.92
N TYR A 170 -0.76 6.74 -22.88
CA TYR A 170 -1.88 6.61 -21.95
C TYR A 170 -3.13 7.16 -22.59
N ILE A 171 -4.02 6.28 -23.06
CA ILE A 171 -5.23 6.67 -23.76
C ILE A 171 -6.31 6.99 -22.73
N VAL A 172 -6.89 8.17 -22.85
CA VAL A 172 -8.01 8.62 -22.03
C VAL A 172 -9.13 9.12 -22.92
N THR A 173 -10.31 9.19 -22.37
CA THR A 173 -11.45 9.77 -23.05
C THR A 173 -11.45 11.30 -22.91
N THR A 174 -12.10 11.98 -23.84
CA THR A 174 -12.38 13.42 -23.78
C THR A 174 -13.88 13.68 -23.86
N THR A 175 -14.30 14.76 -23.22
CA THR A 175 -15.66 15.32 -23.39
C THR A 175 -15.75 16.33 -24.52
N ASP A 176 -14.63 16.67 -25.16
CA ASP A 176 -14.57 17.57 -26.29
C ASP A 176 -14.82 16.80 -27.59
N TYR A 177 -16.02 16.95 -28.12
CA TYR A 177 -16.50 16.24 -29.30
C TYR A 177 -16.32 17.04 -30.61
N THR A 178 -15.64 18.16 -30.59
CA THR A 178 -15.58 19.08 -31.73
C THR A 178 -14.75 18.56 -32.89
N ASP A 179 -13.87 17.59 -32.65
CA ASP A 179 -12.92 17.08 -33.65
C ASP A 179 -13.07 15.59 -33.99
N GLY A 180 -14.28 15.08 -33.95
CA GLY A 180 -14.54 13.67 -34.25
C GLY A 180 -14.31 12.76 -33.03
N VAL A 181 -15.39 12.31 -32.44
CA VAL A 181 -15.37 11.42 -31.28
C VAL A 181 -14.94 10.03 -31.68
N ILE A 182 -14.10 9.47 -30.87
CA ILE A 182 -13.59 8.16 -31.12
C ILE A 182 -14.07 7.14 -30.13
N LEU A 183 -14.23 7.52 -28.87
CA LEU A 183 -14.79 6.65 -27.84
C LEU A 183 -16.27 6.98 -27.71
N PRO A 184 -17.17 6.16 -28.29
CA PRO A 184 -18.59 6.55 -28.45
C PRO A 184 -19.37 6.57 -27.13
N PHE A 185 -18.83 5.95 -26.08
CA PHE A 185 -19.52 5.81 -24.79
C PHE A 185 -18.63 6.31 -23.66
N VAL A 186 -18.42 7.61 -23.64
CA VAL A 186 -17.61 8.27 -22.63
C VAL A 186 -18.42 8.45 -21.35
N SER A 187 -18.16 7.67 -20.35
CA SER A 187 -18.46 8.07 -18.99
C SER A 187 -17.16 8.47 -18.31
N GLY A 188 -17.16 9.56 -17.56
CA GLY A 188 -15.99 10.01 -16.81
C GLY A 188 -15.40 8.84 -16.04
N GLY A 189 -14.20 8.40 -16.42
CA GLY A 189 -13.60 7.22 -15.85
C GLY A 189 -12.84 7.57 -14.60
N ALA A 190 -13.16 6.90 -13.53
CA ALA A 190 -12.41 7.00 -12.30
C ALA A 190 -10.95 6.52 -12.47
N MET A 191 -10.66 5.76 -13.52
CA MET A 191 -9.30 5.28 -13.86
C MET A 191 -8.36 6.35 -14.40
N ASN A 192 -8.85 7.53 -14.78
CA ASN A 192 -7.98 8.70 -14.99
C ASN A 192 -6.98 8.87 -13.86
N TYR A 193 -7.35 8.44 -12.68
CA TYR A 193 -6.55 8.56 -11.49
C TYR A 193 -5.25 7.74 -11.55
N TYR A 194 -5.27 6.58 -12.17
CA TYR A 194 -4.08 5.74 -12.34
C TYR A 194 -3.19 6.23 -13.48
N TYR A 195 -3.82 6.76 -14.54
CA TYR A 195 -3.15 7.29 -15.71
C TYR A 195 -2.96 8.80 -15.67
N ASP A 196 -3.76 9.50 -14.86
CA ASP A 196 -3.64 10.94 -14.75
C ASP A 196 -2.28 11.29 -14.16
N GLY A 197 -1.40 11.74 -15.03
CA GLY A 197 -0.07 12.14 -14.70
C GLY A 197 0.03 13.28 -13.69
N SER A 198 -1.09 13.91 -13.32
CA SER A 198 -1.11 14.98 -12.32
C SER A 198 -0.66 14.54 -10.94
N LYS A 199 -0.68 13.23 -10.67
CA LYS A 199 -0.30 12.62 -9.38
C LYS A 199 0.55 11.36 -9.53
N GLY A 200 1.15 11.15 -10.71
CA GLY A 200 2.06 10.04 -10.95
C GLY A 200 3.31 10.11 -10.07
N GLY A 201 3.98 8.98 -9.94
CA GLY A 201 5.19 8.88 -9.15
C GLY A 201 5.05 7.89 -7.99
N TYR A 202 5.89 8.05 -6.99
CA TYR A 202 5.98 7.14 -5.86
C TYR A 202 6.10 7.86 -4.52
N ILE A 203 5.71 7.16 -3.47
CA ILE A 203 6.00 7.54 -2.08
C ILE A 203 6.78 6.40 -1.45
N HIS A 204 7.94 6.71 -0.91
CA HIS A 204 8.81 5.77 -0.24
C HIS A 204 8.99 6.19 1.22
N ASN A 205 8.49 5.38 2.14
CA ASN A 205 8.59 5.59 3.59
C ASN A 205 9.64 4.65 4.17
N ASN A 206 10.64 5.19 4.83
CA ASN A 206 11.57 4.46 5.66
C ASN A 206 11.31 4.83 7.12
N ASN A 207 10.99 3.84 7.95
CA ASN A 207 10.70 4.04 9.36
C ASN A 207 11.61 3.14 10.21
N ASN A 208 12.44 3.79 11.03
CA ASN A 208 13.39 3.12 11.91
C ASN A 208 12.94 3.31 13.36
N LYS A 209 12.85 2.21 14.09
CA LYS A 209 12.53 2.21 15.52
C LYS A 209 13.63 1.52 16.28
N LEU A 210 14.07 2.13 17.37
CA LEU A 210 15.03 1.57 18.31
C LEU A 210 14.49 1.75 19.73
N GLN A 211 14.50 0.67 20.48
CA GLN A 211 14.19 0.64 21.90
C GLN A 211 15.36 0.03 22.66
N LEU A 212 15.81 0.71 23.69
CA LEU A 212 16.85 0.27 24.61
C LEU A 212 16.29 0.29 26.03
N ASP A 213 16.43 -0.82 26.77
CA ASP A 213 16.11 -0.89 28.19
C ASP A 213 17.33 -1.37 28.97
N LEU A 214 17.65 -0.68 30.04
CA LEU A 214 18.67 -1.06 30.99
C LEU A 214 18.05 -1.15 32.37
N GLN A 215 18.21 -2.28 33.06
CA GLN A 215 17.73 -2.48 34.42
C GLN A 215 18.83 -3.04 35.29
N LEU A 216 19.01 -2.41 36.43
CA LEU A 216 19.82 -2.92 37.52
C LEU A 216 18.90 -3.39 38.66
N GLN A 217 19.10 -4.62 39.12
CA GLN A 217 18.44 -5.16 40.26
C GLN A 217 19.46 -5.54 41.34
N GLN A 218 19.26 -5.04 42.58
CA GLN A 218 20.11 -5.31 43.70
C GLN A 218 19.28 -5.93 44.83
N LYS A 219 19.61 -7.17 45.28
CA LYS A 219 19.09 -7.74 46.50
C LYS A 219 19.76 -7.07 47.70
N LEU A 220 18.94 -6.61 48.62
CA LEU A 220 19.39 -5.90 49.83
C LEU A 220 19.18 -6.77 51.10
N ASP A 221 19.39 -8.08 50.94
CA ASP A 221 19.23 -9.05 52.05
C ASP A 221 20.14 -8.75 53.26
N PHE A 222 21.22 -7.96 53.01
CA PHE A 222 22.11 -7.49 54.07
C PHE A 222 21.46 -6.42 54.98
N ILE A 223 20.41 -5.72 54.49
CA ILE A 223 19.59 -4.79 55.25
C ILE A 223 18.45 -5.57 55.88
N THR A 224 17.64 -6.23 55.06
CA THR A 224 16.55 -7.13 55.49
C THR A 224 16.26 -8.15 54.40
N LYS A 225 16.06 -9.42 54.81
CA LYS A 225 15.76 -10.51 53.87
C LYS A 225 14.50 -10.21 53.08
N GLY A 226 14.58 -10.36 51.76
CA GLY A 226 13.46 -10.16 50.84
C GLY A 226 13.28 -8.73 50.34
N LEU A 227 14.23 -7.81 50.65
CA LEU A 227 14.28 -6.47 50.13
C LEU A 227 15.07 -6.46 48.84
N VAL A 228 14.50 -5.86 47.77
CA VAL A 228 15.11 -5.73 46.43
C VAL A 228 14.94 -4.30 45.93
N PHE A 229 16.03 -3.70 45.53
CA PHE A 229 16.04 -2.40 44.82
C PHE A 229 16.17 -2.63 43.32
N LYS A 230 15.37 -1.92 42.53
CA LYS A 230 15.44 -1.94 41.06
C LYS A 230 15.49 -0.53 40.54
N VAL A 231 16.34 -0.31 39.53
CA VAL A 231 16.36 0.90 38.71
C VAL A 231 16.24 0.46 37.26
N LYS A 232 15.36 1.10 36.50
CA LYS A 232 15.20 0.87 35.07
C LYS A 232 15.28 2.20 34.33
N GLY A 233 16.00 2.20 33.22
CA GLY A 233 16.01 3.29 32.22
C GLY A 233 15.61 2.72 30.87
N SER A 234 14.76 3.44 30.15
CA SER A 234 14.36 3.12 28.79
C SER A 234 14.60 4.31 27.87
N TYR A 235 15.03 4.01 26.64
CA TYR A 235 15.19 4.97 25.57
C TYR A 235 14.53 4.46 24.31
N ASN A 236 13.58 5.21 23.78
CA ASN A 236 12.93 4.96 22.50
C ASN A 236 13.32 6.05 21.50
N ASN A 237 13.67 5.62 20.30
CA ASN A 237 13.93 6.52 19.18
C ASN A 237 13.18 6.04 17.96
N THR A 238 12.43 6.93 17.35
CA THR A 238 11.80 6.72 16.04
C THR A 238 12.36 7.76 15.07
N PHE A 239 12.83 7.29 13.93
CA PHE A 239 13.30 8.12 12.84
C PHE A 239 12.61 7.67 11.55
N ASN A 240 11.92 8.60 10.89
CA ASN A 240 11.25 8.33 9.62
C ASN A 240 11.75 9.27 8.53
N VAL A 241 11.85 8.74 7.32
CA VAL A 241 12.13 9.47 6.09
C VAL A 241 11.02 9.16 5.12
N ASN A 242 10.35 10.20 4.65
CA ASN A 242 9.34 10.11 3.61
C ASN A 242 9.88 10.79 2.34
N LYS A 243 10.04 10.01 1.28
CA LYS A 243 10.51 10.46 -0.04
C LYS A 243 9.34 10.40 -1.01
N THR A 244 9.03 11.51 -1.63
CA THR A 244 7.98 11.60 -2.63
C THR A 244 8.58 11.99 -3.96
N GLY A 245 8.44 11.10 -4.95
CA GLY A 245 8.65 11.41 -6.34
C GLY A 245 7.32 11.79 -6.97
N SER A 246 7.27 12.86 -7.75
CA SER A 246 6.07 13.30 -8.47
C SER A 246 6.40 13.58 -9.92
N VAL A 247 5.55 13.14 -10.81
CA VAL A 247 5.68 13.31 -12.25
C VAL A 247 4.31 13.56 -12.85
N ASN A 248 4.22 14.45 -13.84
CA ASN A 248 3.06 14.52 -14.70
C ASN A 248 3.34 13.77 -15.99
N ARG A 249 2.33 13.08 -16.50
CA ARG A 249 2.38 12.38 -17.78
C ARG A 249 1.37 12.96 -18.72
N ALA A 250 1.78 13.08 -19.97
CA ALA A 250 0.84 13.37 -21.03
C ALA A 250 -0.13 12.19 -21.19
N THR A 251 -1.38 12.51 -21.35
CA THR A 251 -2.41 11.58 -21.80
C THR A 251 -2.76 11.86 -23.25
N TYR A 252 -3.41 10.89 -23.87
CA TYR A 252 -3.73 11.01 -25.31
C TYR A 252 -5.17 10.58 -25.52
N TYR A 253 -5.86 11.26 -26.39
CA TYR A 253 -7.14 10.81 -26.90
C TYR A 253 -7.06 10.61 -28.41
N PRO A 254 -7.61 9.49 -28.90
CA PRO A 254 -7.54 9.16 -30.29
C PRO A 254 -8.52 10.02 -31.09
N VAL A 255 -8.13 10.45 -32.29
CA VAL A 255 -8.95 11.22 -33.25
C VAL A 255 -8.89 10.52 -34.59
N ILE A 256 -10.05 10.20 -35.19
CA ILE A 256 -10.11 9.67 -36.56
C ILE A 256 -10.36 10.86 -37.51
N GLN A 257 -9.49 10.98 -38.52
CA GLN A 257 -9.65 11.96 -39.55
C GLN A 257 -10.68 11.51 -40.60
N ASP A 258 -11.10 12.42 -41.46
CA ASP A 258 -12.07 12.15 -42.54
C ASP A 258 -11.62 11.05 -43.51
N ASP A 259 -10.31 10.85 -43.66
CA ASP A 259 -9.71 9.78 -44.47
C ASP A 259 -9.61 8.42 -43.72
N GLY A 260 -10.10 8.34 -42.47
CA GLY A 260 -10.03 7.15 -41.63
C GLY A 260 -8.71 6.99 -40.86
N THR A 261 -7.76 7.93 -41.01
CA THR A 261 -6.48 7.88 -40.29
C THR A 261 -6.67 8.13 -38.80
N LEU A 262 -6.08 7.25 -37.97
CA LEU A 262 -6.06 7.41 -36.51
C LEU A 262 -4.89 8.31 -36.08
N LEU A 263 -5.19 9.42 -35.45
CA LEU A 263 -4.22 10.29 -34.79
C LEU A 263 -4.41 10.28 -33.29
N TYR A 264 -3.36 10.61 -32.56
CA TYR A 264 -3.42 10.79 -31.11
C TYR A 264 -3.18 12.25 -30.75
N ARG A 265 -4.20 12.91 -30.24
CA ARG A 265 -4.07 14.27 -29.73
C ARG A 265 -3.57 14.21 -28.30
N LYS A 266 -2.46 14.88 -28.03
CA LYS A 266 -1.82 14.96 -26.72
C LYS A 266 -2.57 15.94 -25.81
N SER A 267 -2.75 15.56 -24.54
CA SER A 267 -3.26 16.39 -23.46
C SER A 267 -2.27 16.41 -22.31
N GLY A 268 -1.90 17.59 -21.85
CA GLY A 268 -0.87 17.78 -20.85
C GLY A 268 0.55 17.58 -21.37
N GLU A 269 1.51 17.69 -20.48
CA GLU A 269 2.92 17.52 -20.77
C GLU A 269 3.59 16.55 -19.79
N ASN A 270 4.55 15.79 -20.30
CA ASN A 270 5.46 15.03 -19.45
C ASN A 270 6.38 16.00 -18.71
N THR A 271 6.45 15.88 -17.38
CA THR A 271 7.42 16.64 -16.59
C THR A 271 8.54 15.72 -16.10
N PRO A 272 9.73 16.26 -15.87
CA PRO A 272 10.76 15.52 -15.14
C PRO A 272 10.24 15.12 -13.74
N LEU A 273 10.75 14.00 -13.24
CA LEU A 273 10.45 13.56 -11.89
C LEU A 273 10.94 14.60 -10.86
N SER A 274 10.03 15.21 -10.14
CA SER A 274 10.36 16.06 -9.00
C SER A 274 10.54 15.22 -7.75
N TYR A 275 11.38 15.68 -6.83
CA TYR A 275 11.71 14.96 -5.60
C TYR A 275 11.52 15.85 -4.38
N SER A 276 10.88 15.30 -3.35
CA SER A 276 10.83 15.93 -2.03
C SER A 276 11.11 14.89 -0.95
N GLU A 277 11.75 15.35 0.13
CA GLU A 277 12.05 14.52 1.28
C GLU A 277 11.62 15.21 2.57
N THR A 278 10.97 14.48 3.45
CA THR A 278 10.60 14.94 4.78
C THR A 278 11.10 13.93 5.80
N THR A 279 11.74 14.43 6.83
CA THR A 279 12.26 13.63 7.94
C THR A 279 11.53 13.96 9.23
N GLY A 280 11.26 12.92 10.02
CA GLY A 280 10.70 13.07 11.37
C GLY A 280 11.52 12.29 12.38
N ARG A 281 11.58 12.80 13.60
CA ARG A 281 12.26 12.16 14.70
C ARG A 281 11.49 12.35 16.00
N ALA A 282 11.31 11.25 16.75
CA ALA A 282 10.79 11.26 18.11
C ALA A 282 11.75 10.52 19.04
N ARG A 283 11.88 10.99 20.27
CA ARG A 283 12.71 10.39 21.32
C ARG A 283 11.97 10.46 22.63
N ASP A 284 11.92 9.34 23.33
CA ASP A 284 11.29 9.24 24.63
C ASP A 284 12.27 8.61 25.63
N TRP A 285 12.27 9.14 26.84
CA TRP A 285 13.05 8.64 27.95
C TRP A 285 12.11 8.26 29.09
N TYR A 286 12.39 7.14 29.70
CA TYR A 286 11.70 6.72 30.90
C TYR A 286 12.72 6.27 31.95
N MET A 287 12.50 6.64 33.20
CA MET A 287 13.30 6.18 34.32
C MET A 287 12.36 5.84 35.49
N GLU A 288 12.64 4.72 36.16
CA GLU A 288 11.96 4.35 37.39
C GLU A 288 12.93 3.77 38.39
N ALA A 289 12.61 3.95 39.67
CA ALA A 289 13.28 3.29 40.78
C ALA A 289 12.20 2.67 41.65
N GLN A 290 12.40 1.42 42.05
CA GLN A 290 11.46 0.64 42.86
C GLN A 290 12.17 -0.02 44.04
N LEU A 291 11.50 -0.04 45.18
CA LEU A 291 11.94 -0.80 46.36
C LEU A 291 10.87 -1.86 46.66
N ASN A 292 11.19 -3.11 46.39
CA ASN A 292 10.26 -4.23 46.57
C ASN A 292 10.64 -5.00 47.83
N TYR A 293 9.67 -5.30 48.66
CA TYR A 293 9.83 -6.18 49.80
C TYR A 293 8.88 -7.37 49.72
N SER A 294 9.40 -8.58 49.93
CA SER A 294 8.56 -9.79 50.03
C SER A 294 9.22 -10.78 50.97
N ARG A 295 8.53 -11.13 52.05
CA ARG A 295 9.03 -12.09 53.02
C ARG A 295 7.90 -12.91 53.66
N THR A 296 8.17 -14.20 53.84
CA THR A 296 7.29 -15.12 54.51
C THR A 296 7.74 -15.33 56.00
N PHE A 297 6.79 -15.21 56.90
CA PHE A 297 6.94 -15.40 58.35
C PHE A 297 5.96 -16.49 58.78
N GLY A 298 6.43 -17.73 58.98
CA GLY A 298 5.55 -18.86 59.22
C GLY A 298 4.59 -19.03 58.01
N ASP A 299 3.28 -18.99 58.30
CA ASP A 299 2.23 -19.14 57.28
C ASP A 299 1.80 -17.81 56.63
N HIS A 300 2.41 -16.68 57.02
CA HIS A 300 2.04 -15.36 56.52
C HIS A 300 3.11 -14.79 55.60
N THR A 301 2.69 -14.31 54.41
CA THR A 301 3.57 -13.59 53.49
C THR A 301 3.21 -12.12 53.44
N VAL A 302 4.20 -11.26 53.71
CA VAL A 302 4.08 -9.80 53.63
C VAL A 302 4.83 -9.31 52.43
N GLY A 303 4.18 -8.48 51.60
CA GLY A 303 4.76 -7.85 50.42
C GLY A 303 4.37 -6.39 50.33
N GLY A 304 5.26 -5.58 49.73
CA GLY A 304 5.06 -4.17 49.46
C GLY A 304 5.96 -3.69 48.34
N LEU A 305 5.52 -2.64 47.67
CA LEU A 305 6.21 -1.97 46.54
C LEU A 305 6.36 -0.50 46.89
#